data_c7ac0f69833d01a7e3d90b43e9f42d79
#
_entry.id   c7ac0f69833d01a7e3d90b43e9f42d79
#
_cell.length_a   1.000
_cell.length_b   1.000
_cell.length_c   1.000
_cell.angle_alpha   90.00
_cell.angle_beta   90.00
_cell.angle_gamma   90.00
#
_symmetry.space_group_name_H-M   'P 1'
#
loop_
_entity.id
_entity.type
_entity.pdbx_description
1 polymer ?
#
loop_
_entity_poly.entity_id
_entity_poly.type
_entity_poly.pdbx_seq_one_letter_code
_entity_poly.pdbx_strand_id
1 'polypeptide(L)'
;MFWKNEYDALNTLLDSAINGDFKEERFDETELSKFQTKFMHYLIGSSMSEKKISEEKDKLKQLITDISHQIKTPLTNIVMYSELLNEVAEDAIIKDYAIEISLHSKKLEELINALTKMSRLESGMFQFKERNVSIVQIITNVMNQAYPKASCKNIKIDIDVDSALMIKADEKWVIEAVFNILDNAIKYSEDNTKIKIKTFCYEMFCGISITDQGQGISEYEIPKVFSRFYRGALTSDKEGIGVGLFLSRNIIEGHGGYIKVKSKVGVGSTFDICFPNLSRMKD
;
A
#
# COMPACT_ATOMS: atom_id res chain seq x y z
N MET A 1 7.95 -12.62 51.79
CA MET A 1 6.52 -12.25 51.78
C MET A 1 6.32 -10.79 51.30
N PHE A 2 7.16 -9.84 51.70
CA PHE A 2 7.09 -8.42 51.32
C PHE A 2 7.19 -8.17 49.81
N TRP A 3 8.19 -8.73 49.15
CA TRP A 3 8.43 -8.56 47.68
C TRP A 3 7.32 -9.04 46.77
N LYS A 4 6.54 -10.05 47.20
CA LYS A 4 5.45 -10.61 46.41
C LYS A 4 4.26 -9.63 46.32
N ASN A 5 3.93 -8.96 47.42
CA ASN A 5 2.85 -7.97 47.46
C ASN A 5 3.17 -6.72 46.62
N GLU A 6 4.44 -6.30 46.61
CA GLU A 6 4.88 -5.14 45.82
C GLU A 6 4.86 -5.44 44.31
N TYR A 7 5.25 -6.66 43.91
CA TYR A 7 5.19 -7.11 42.54
C TYR A 7 3.75 -7.25 42.03
N ASP A 8 2.85 -7.82 42.85
CA ASP A 8 1.45 -7.95 42.50
C ASP A 8 0.76 -6.57 42.39
N ALA A 9 1.11 -5.61 43.22
CA ALA A 9 0.63 -4.22 43.10
C ALA A 9 1.10 -3.53 41.82
N LEU A 10 2.37 -3.72 41.42
CA LEU A 10 2.91 -3.19 40.17
C LEU A 10 2.25 -3.82 38.92
N ASN A 11 2.01 -5.12 38.94
CA ASN A 11 1.30 -5.82 37.84
C ASN A 11 -0.15 -5.32 37.73
N THR A 12 -0.86 -5.14 38.84
CA THR A 12 -2.23 -4.62 38.81
C THR A 12 -2.28 -3.20 38.23
N LEU A 13 -1.27 -2.37 38.58
CA LEU A 13 -1.11 -1.03 38.00
C LEU A 13 -0.83 -1.05 36.50
N LEU A 14 0.01 -1.97 36.03
CA LEU A 14 0.32 -2.17 34.63
C LEU A 14 -0.91 -2.65 33.86
N ASP A 15 -1.65 -3.60 34.41
CA ASP A 15 -2.87 -4.14 33.78
C ASP A 15 -3.98 -3.08 33.70
N SER A 16 -4.14 -2.22 34.73
CA SER A 16 -5.07 -1.10 34.69
C SER A 16 -4.65 -0.03 33.67
N ALA A 17 -3.35 0.23 33.53
CA ALA A 17 -2.84 1.14 32.52
C ALA A 17 -3.04 0.63 31.09
N ILE A 18 -2.81 -0.67 30.84
CA ILE A 18 -3.05 -1.33 29.54
C ILE A 18 -4.54 -1.26 29.16
N ASN A 19 -5.44 -1.42 30.15
CA ASN A 19 -6.88 -1.37 29.93
C ASN A 19 -7.45 0.05 29.88
N GLY A 20 -6.64 1.08 30.12
CA GLY A 20 -7.08 2.48 30.14
C GLY A 20 -7.89 2.88 31.38
N ASP A 21 -7.92 2.05 32.42
CA ASP A 21 -8.73 2.22 33.63
C ASP A 21 -7.85 2.80 34.76
N PHE A 22 -7.58 4.10 34.67
CA PHE A 22 -6.74 4.81 35.62
C PHE A 22 -7.54 5.17 36.89
N LYS A 23 -7.44 4.34 37.95
CA LYS A 23 -8.02 4.66 39.27
C LYS A 23 -6.99 5.32 40.17
N GLU A 24 -7.34 6.49 40.71
CA GLU A 24 -6.57 7.10 41.82
C GLU A 24 -6.74 6.25 43.08
N GLU A 25 -5.74 5.43 43.41
CA GLU A 25 -5.62 4.83 44.72
C GLU A 25 -4.88 5.82 45.68
N ARG A 26 -5.33 5.86 46.95
CA ARG A 26 -4.64 6.65 47.99
C ARG A 26 -3.31 5.97 48.30
N PHE A 27 -2.23 6.65 47.99
CA PHE A 27 -0.88 6.16 48.23
C PHE A 27 -0.35 6.66 49.55
N ASP A 28 0.32 5.77 50.33
CA ASP A 28 1.06 6.12 51.54
C ASP A 28 2.38 6.82 51.19
N GLU A 29 3.01 7.54 52.16
CA GLU A 29 4.26 8.30 51.96
C GLU A 29 5.53 7.41 51.79
N THR A 30 5.41 6.21 51.27
CA THR A 30 6.54 5.31 51.02
C THR A 30 7.26 5.63 49.70
N GLU A 31 8.52 5.25 49.59
CA GLU A 31 9.30 5.40 48.34
C GLU A 31 8.67 4.64 47.16
N LEU A 32 8.05 3.49 47.45
CA LEU A 32 7.30 2.71 46.45
C LEU A 32 6.08 3.49 45.93
N SER A 33 5.33 4.12 46.83
CA SER A 33 4.17 4.95 46.49
C SER A 33 4.57 6.14 45.63
N LYS A 34 5.69 6.79 45.90
CA LYS A 34 6.25 7.87 45.10
C LYS A 34 6.64 7.37 43.68
N PHE A 35 7.24 6.18 43.60
CA PHE A 35 7.57 5.55 42.29
C PHE A 35 6.31 5.22 41.49
N GLN A 36 5.32 4.60 42.15
CA GLN A 36 4.03 4.26 41.51
C GLN A 36 3.34 5.51 40.97
N THR A 37 3.30 6.60 41.72
CA THR A 37 2.73 7.87 41.28
C THR A 37 3.46 8.44 40.07
N LYS A 38 4.79 8.46 40.06
CA LYS A 38 5.59 8.93 38.92
C LYS A 38 5.39 8.06 37.68
N PHE A 39 5.34 6.75 37.87
CA PHE A 39 5.13 5.79 36.79
C PHE A 39 3.73 5.94 36.21
N MET A 40 2.71 6.09 37.04
CA MET A 40 1.34 6.35 36.62
C MET A 40 1.24 7.65 35.82
N HIS A 41 1.84 8.75 36.31
CA HIS A 41 1.88 10.00 35.54
C HIS A 41 2.56 9.87 34.19
N TYR A 42 3.63 9.07 34.07
CA TYR A 42 4.30 8.79 32.84
C TYR A 42 3.39 8.00 31.89
N LEU A 43 2.71 6.96 32.34
CA LEU A 43 1.80 6.13 31.55
C LEU A 43 0.59 6.95 31.06
N ILE A 44 -0.02 7.76 31.94
CA ILE A 44 -1.11 8.68 31.57
C ILE A 44 -0.63 9.67 30.49
N GLY A 45 0.53 10.29 30.70
CA GLY A 45 1.13 11.23 29.74
C GLY A 45 1.41 10.58 28.39
N SER A 46 1.94 9.34 28.38
CA SER A 46 2.19 8.56 27.17
C SER A 46 0.88 8.22 26.44
N SER A 47 -0.12 7.72 27.15
CA SER A 47 -1.45 7.40 26.59
C SER A 47 -2.16 8.63 26.03
N MET A 48 -2.12 9.76 26.74
CA MET A 48 -2.67 11.03 26.26
C MET A 48 -1.93 11.54 25.01
N SER A 49 -0.61 11.36 24.96
CA SER A 49 0.19 11.74 23.80
C SER A 49 -0.14 10.87 22.57
N GLU A 50 -0.26 9.56 22.74
CA GLU A 50 -0.66 8.63 21.68
C GLU A 50 -2.07 8.95 21.15
N LYS A 51 -3.02 9.22 22.06
CA LYS A 51 -4.37 9.62 21.70
C LYS A 51 -4.38 10.92 20.89
N LYS A 52 -3.60 11.92 21.33
CA LYS A 52 -3.49 13.21 20.61
C LYS A 52 -2.89 13.03 19.21
N ILE A 53 -1.83 12.21 19.09
CA ILE A 53 -1.21 11.89 17.80
C ILE A 53 -2.24 11.20 16.89
N SER A 54 -3.02 10.26 17.41
CA SER A 54 -4.08 9.59 16.66
C SER A 54 -5.16 10.57 16.20
N GLU A 55 -5.62 11.47 17.06
CA GLU A 55 -6.61 12.49 16.70
C GLU A 55 -6.10 13.48 15.65
N GLU A 56 -4.84 13.90 15.71
CA GLU A 56 -4.21 14.76 14.70
C GLU A 56 -4.08 14.03 13.35
N LYS A 57 -3.74 12.75 13.39
CA LYS A 57 -3.65 11.89 12.21
C LYS A 57 -5.00 11.74 11.51
N ASP A 58 -6.08 11.59 12.29
CA ASP A 58 -7.44 11.51 11.76
C ASP A 58 -7.93 12.81 11.16
N LYS A 59 -7.63 13.94 11.79
CA LYS A 59 -7.93 15.27 11.25
C LYS A 59 -7.20 15.51 9.92
N LEU A 60 -5.92 15.13 9.85
CA LEU A 60 -5.13 15.25 8.61
C LEU A 60 -5.73 14.40 7.49
N LYS A 61 -6.16 13.18 7.80
CA LYS A 61 -6.80 12.28 6.86
C LYS A 61 -8.12 12.84 6.33
N GLN A 62 -8.97 13.36 7.23
CA GLN A 62 -10.21 14.00 6.84
C GLN A 62 -9.94 15.18 5.90
N LEU A 63 -8.97 16.03 6.23
CA LEU A 63 -8.56 17.15 5.41
C LEU A 63 -8.10 16.70 4.00
N ILE A 64 -7.27 15.65 3.92
CA ILE A 64 -6.79 15.11 2.63
C ILE A 64 -7.99 14.58 1.81
N THR A 65 -8.93 13.91 2.46
CA THR A 65 -10.13 13.39 1.78
C THR A 65 -11.00 14.53 1.24
N ASP A 66 -11.24 15.56 2.06
CA ASP A 66 -12.04 16.72 1.69
C ASP A 66 -11.39 17.52 0.55
N ILE A 67 -10.08 17.77 0.63
CA ILE A 67 -9.30 18.42 -0.43
C ILE A 67 -9.37 17.60 -1.72
N SER A 68 -9.22 16.28 -1.64
CA SER A 68 -9.27 15.40 -2.81
C SER A 68 -10.63 15.49 -3.53
N HIS A 69 -11.72 15.51 -2.79
CA HIS A 69 -13.06 15.70 -3.37
C HIS A 69 -13.24 17.09 -3.97
N GLN A 70 -12.75 18.14 -3.29
CA GLN A 70 -12.86 19.53 -3.76
C GLN A 70 -12.02 19.79 -5.02
N ILE A 71 -10.87 19.14 -5.20
CA ILE A 71 -10.02 19.30 -6.38
C ILE A 71 -10.53 18.44 -7.54
N LYS A 72 -11.10 17.26 -7.28
CA LYS A 72 -11.56 16.36 -8.35
C LYS A 72 -12.59 17.01 -9.26
N THR A 73 -13.52 17.78 -8.72
CA THR A 73 -14.59 18.45 -9.49
C THR A 73 -14.06 19.47 -10.50
N PRO A 74 -13.24 20.50 -10.13
CA PRO A 74 -12.70 21.44 -11.11
C PRO A 74 -11.76 20.76 -12.10
N LEU A 75 -11.04 19.71 -11.67
CA LEU A 75 -10.16 18.95 -12.54
C LEU A 75 -10.92 18.20 -13.62
N THR A 76 -12.04 17.55 -13.27
CA THR A 76 -12.93 16.90 -14.24
C THR A 76 -13.46 17.90 -15.26
N ASN A 77 -13.79 19.14 -14.84
CA ASN A 77 -14.20 20.21 -15.74
C ASN A 77 -13.07 20.64 -16.71
N ILE A 78 -11.83 20.75 -16.22
CA ILE A 78 -10.67 21.10 -17.05
C ILE A 78 -10.44 20.01 -18.11
N VAL A 79 -10.50 18.73 -17.75
CA VAL A 79 -10.39 17.61 -18.70
C VAL A 79 -11.49 17.70 -19.75
N MET A 80 -12.74 17.86 -19.34
CA MET A 80 -13.90 17.96 -20.25
C MET A 80 -13.73 19.13 -21.23
N TYR A 81 -13.39 20.34 -20.73
CA TYR A 81 -13.19 21.49 -21.60
C TYR A 81 -11.99 21.35 -22.55
N SER A 82 -10.92 20.68 -22.13
CA SER A 82 -9.78 20.42 -23.01
C SER A 82 -10.13 19.42 -24.09
N GLU A 83 -10.94 18.41 -23.78
CA GLU A 83 -11.44 17.45 -24.77
C GLU A 83 -12.38 18.14 -25.81
N LEU A 84 -13.30 18.99 -25.33
CA LEU A 84 -14.15 19.79 -26.22
C LEU A 84 -13.33 20.76 -27.13
N LEU A 85 -12.31 21.40 -26.58
CA LEU A 85 -11.40 22.26 -27.37
C LEU A 85 -10.67 21.45 -28.43
N ASN A 86 -10.21 20.24 -28.13
CA ASN A 86 -9.56 19.37 -29.09
C ASN A 86 -10.48 18.92 -30.23
N GLU A 87 -11.79 18.75 -29.97
CA GLU A 87 -12.78 18.37 -30.96
C GLU A 87 -13.14 19.53 -31.90
N VAL A 88 -13.29 20.76 -31.36
CA VAL A 88 -13.81 21.90 -32.13
C VAL A 88 -12.74 22.81 -32.70
N ALA A 89 -11.50 22.72 -32.23
CA ALA A 89 -10.42 23.55 -32.72
C ALA A 89 -10.00 23.16 -34.15
N GLU A 90 -9.94 24.14 -35.03
CA GLU A 90 -9.39 23.95 -36.38
C GLU A 90 -7.87 24.19 -36.43
N ASP A 91 -7.35 25.02 -35.50
CA ASP A 91 -5.93 25.36 -35.38
C ASP A 91 -5.15 24.23 -34.67
N ALA A 92 -4.09 23.75 -35.32
CA ALA A 92 -3.24 22.69 -34.80
C ALA A 92 -2.58 23.06 -33.45
N ILE A 93 -2.20 24.33 -33.26
CA ILE A 93 -1.57 24.83 -32.04
C ILE A 93 -2.56 24.76 -30.88
N ILE A 94 -3.83 25.11 -31.12
CA ILE A 94 -4.88 25.03 -30.10
C ILE A 94 -5.14 23.59 -29.71
N LYS A 95 -5.14 22.64 -30.66
CA LYS A 95 -5.26 21.21 -30.39
C LYS A 95 -4.11 20.70 -29.52
N ASP A 96 -2.88 21.07 -29.85
CA ASP A 96 -1.71 20.66 -29.06
C ASP A 96 -1.81 21.16 -27.62
N TYR A 97 -2.23 22.41 -27.38
CA TYR A 97 -2.45 22.92 -26.04
C TYR A 97 -3.59 22.20 -25.32
N ALA A 98 -4.68 21.86 -25.99
CA ALA A 98 -5.79 21.10 -25.40
C ALA A 98 -5.35 19.71 -24.97
N ILE A 99 -4.54 19.03 -25.78
CA ILE A 99 -3.96 17.71 -25.47
C ILE A 99 -3.06 17.81 -24.24
N GLU A 100 -2.16 18.81 -24.18
CA GLU A 100 -1.27 19.03 -23.02
C GLU A 100 -2.06 19.31 -21.73
N ILE A 101 -3.09 20.15 -21.79
CA ILE A 101 -3.96 20.43 -20.64
C ILE A 101 -4.66 19.15 -20.17
N SER A 102 -5.19 18.34 -21.08
CA SER A 102 -5.83 17.06 -20.76
C SER A 102 -4.84 16.11 -20.08
N LEU A 103 -3.62 15.98 -20.61
CA LEU A 103 -2.58 15.12 -20.09
C LEU A 103 -2.17 15.53 -18.65
N HIS A 104 -1.91 16.80 -18.42
CA HIS A 104 -1.54 17.30 -17.10
C HIS A 104 -2.67 17.19 -16.09
N SER A 105 -3.92 17.39 -16.52
CA SER A 105 -5.10 17.23 -15.69
C SER A 105 -5.32 15.78 -15.27
N LYS A 106 -5.17 14.82 -16.19
CA LYS A 106 -5.23 13.38 -15.89
C LYS A 106 -4.13 12.96 -14.90
N LYS A 107 -2.92 13.47 -15.09
CA LYS A 107 -1.82 13.23 -14.16
C LYS A 107 -2.09 13.77 -12.75
N LEU A 108 -2.72 14.95 -12.64
CA LEU A 108 -3.10 15.51 -11.35
C LEU A 108 -4.23 14.69 -10.68
N GLU A 109 -5.19 14.20 -11.46
CA GLU A 109 -6.23 13.29 -10.95
C GLU A 109 -5.64 12.00 -10.38
N GLU A 110 -4.67 11.39 -11.05
CA GLU A 110 -3.96 10.21 -10.57
C GLU A 110 -3.22 10.50 -9.25
N LEU A 111 -2.54 11.66 -9.14
CA LEU A 111 -1.85 12.09 -7.91
C LEU A 111 -2.82 12.20 -6.73
N ILE A 112 -3.96 12.83 -6.93
CA ILE A 112 -4.98 13.02 -5.89
C ILE A 112 -5.56 11.66 -5.47
N ASN A 113 -5.89 10.79 -6.42
CA ASN A 113 -6.39 9.47 -6.14
C ASN A 113 -5.36 8.62 -5.36
N ALA A 114 -4.07 8.70 -5.74
CA ALA A 114 -2.99 8.05 -5.03
C ALA A 114 -2.84 8.56 -3.59
N LEU A 115 -2.87 9.89 -3.39
CA LEU A 115 -2.80 10.53 -2.07
C LEU A 115 -3.97 10.11 -1.18
N THR A 116 -5.19 10.04 -1.73
CA THR A 116 -6.37 9.60 -1.01
C THR A 116 -6.28 8.14 -0.57
N LYS A 117 -5.80 7.24 -1.47
CA LYS A 117 -5.57 5.84 -1.16
C LYS A 117 -4.53 5.67 -0.05
N MET A 118 -3.41 6.41 -0.15
CA MET A 118 -2.35 6.42 0.87
C MET A 118 -2.87 6.89 2.23
N SER A 119 -3.57 8.00 2.28
CA SER A 119 -4.14 8.55 3.52
C SER A 119 -5.05 7.54 4.23
N ARG A 120 -5.86 6.81 3.47
CA ARG A 120 -6.73 5.75 4.00
C ARG A 120 -5.96 4.58 4.59
N LEU A 121 -4.88 4.13 3.94
CA LEU A 121 -4.09 2.99 4.40
C LEU A 121 -3.22 3.31 5.63
N GLU A 122 -2.64 4.52 5.68
CA GLU A 122 -1.74 4.91 6.77
C GLU A 122 -2.44 5.22 8.09
N SER A 123 -3.72 5.53 8.04
CA SER A 123 -4.47 5.84 9.27
C SER A 123 -4.66 4.66 10.21
N GLY A 124 -4.26 3.44 9.83
CA GLY A 124 -4.45 2.23 10.65
C GLY A 124 -5.91 1.85 10.91
N MET A 125 -6.86 2.69 10.48
CA MET A 125 -8.30 2.43 10.60
C MET A 125 -8.86 1.62 9.46
N PHE A 126 -8.02 1.26 8.49
CA PHE A 126 -8.48 0.47 7.37
C PHE A 126 -8.61 -0.99 7.79
N GLN A 127 -9.82 -1.40 8.15
CA GLN A 127 -10.13 -2.81 8.36
C GLN A 127 -10.36 -3.46 7.00
N PHE A 128 -9.40 -4.27 6.56
CA PHE A 128 -9.57 -5.11 5.39
C PHE A 128 -10.71 -6.10 5.63
N LYS A 129 -11.63 -6.19 4.66
CA LYS A 129 -12.70 -7.19 4.68
C LYS A 129 -12.16 -8.52 4.18
N GLU A 130 -11.35 -9.17 5.01
CA GLU A 130 -10.69 -10.42 4.67
C GLU A 130 -11.69 -11.56 4.53
N ARG A 131 -11.55 -12.29 3.44
CA ARG A 131 -12.26 -13.54 3.16
C ARG A 131 -11.33 -14.52 2.44
N ASN A 132 -11.72 -15.79 2.37
CA ASN A 132 -11.00 -16.75 1.56
C ASN A 132 -11.24 -16.43 0.09
N VAL A 133 -10.16 -16.12 -0.64
CA VAL A 133 -10.19 -15.72 -2.05
C VAL A 133 -9.27 -16.61 -2.85
N SER A 134 -9.74 -17.05 -4.02
CA SER A 134 -8.93 -17.82 -4.97
C SER A 134 -7.90 -16.93 -5.65
N ILE A 135 -6.64 -17.37 -5.67
CA ILE A 135 -5.58 -16.66 -6.41
C ILE A 135 -5.88 -16.60 -7.91
N VAL A 136 -6.51 -17.63 -8.47
CA VAL A 136 -6.94 -17.61 -9.88
C VAL A 136 -7.92 -16.48 -10.15
N GLN A 137 -8.88 -16.24 -9.24
CA GLN A 137 -9.83 -15.13 -9.39
C GLN A 137 -9.13 -13.78 -9.36
N ILE A 138 -8.17 -13.58 -8.45
CA ILE A 138 -7.35 -12.37 -8.40
C ILE A 138 -6.59 -12.16 -9.70
N ILE A 139 -5.86 -13.20 -10.17
CA ILE A 139 -5.07 -13.12 -11.41
C ILE A 139 -5.96 -12.86 -12.62
N THR A 140 -7.13 -13.50 -12.71
CA THR A 140 -8.09 -13.24 -13.80
C THR A 140 -8.52 -11.78 -13.85
N ASN A 141 -8.88 -11.19 -12.71
CA ASN A 141 -9.27 -9.78 -12.63
C ASN A 141 -8.10 -8.84 -13.00
N VAL A 142 -6.91 -9.15 -12.53
CA VAL A 142 -5.69 -8.38 -12.85
C VAL A 142 -5.37 -8.47 -14.34
N MET A 143 -5.47 -9.65 -14.94
CA MET A 143 -5.24 -9.86 -16.36
C MET A 143 -6.22 -9.10 -17.23
N ASN A 144 -7.51 -9.08 -16.89
CA ASN A 144 -8.52 -8.31 -17.61
C ASN A 144 -8.19 -6.82 -17.67
N GLN A 145 -7.59 -6.26 -16.60
CA GLN A 145 -7.17 -4.86 -16.54
C GLN A 145 -5.84 -4.61 -17.29
N ALA A 146 -4.91 -5.56 -17.24
CA ALA A 146 -3.56 -5.41 -17.79
C ALA A 146 -3.47 -5.74 -19.28
N TYR A 147 -4.38 -6.58 -19.80
CA TYR A 147 -4.34 -7.11 -21.15
C TYR A 147 -4.25 -6.03 -22.26
N PRO A 148 -5.02 -4.93 -22.23
CA PRO A 148 -4.92 -3.90 -23.25
C PRO A 148 -3.51 -3.31 -23.36
N LYS A 149 -2.88 -3.02 -22.21
CA LYS A 149 -1.52 -2.46 -22.16
C LYS A 149 -0.45 -3.45 -22.61
N ALA A 150 -0.56 -4.72 -22.22
CA ALA A 150 0.34 -5.77 -22.65
C ALA A 150 0.24 -6.03 -24.14
N SER A 151 -0.99 -6.02 -24.69
CA SER A 151 -1.27 -6.19 -26.11
C SER A 151 -0.68 -5.07 -26.96
N CYS A 152 -0.77 -3.81 -26.52
CA CYS A 152 -0.16 -2.67 -27.22
C CYS A 152 1.35 -2.80 -27.40
N LYS A 153 2.03 -3.47 -26.46
CA LYS A 153 3.48 -3.73 -26.49
C LYS A 153 3.83 -5.12 -27.05
N ASN A 154 2.85 -5.89 -27.48
CA ASN A 154 3.03 -7.29 -27.89
C ASN A 154 3.77 -8.14 -26.85
N ILE A 155 3.50 -7.88 -25.55
CA ILE A 155 4.09 -8.62 -24.43
C ILE A 155 3.28 -9.88 -24.18
N LYS A 156 3.94 -11.05 -24.23
CA LYS A 156 3.33 -12.32 -23.90
C LYS A 156 3.35 -12.57 -22.39
N ILE A 157 2.17 -12.84 -21.80
CA ILE A 157 2.07 -13.17 -20.39
C ILE A 157 1.83 -14.67 -20.24
N ASP A 158 2.82 -15.38 -19.71
CA ASP A 158 2.77 -16.80 -19.41
C ASP A 158 2.28 -17.01 -17.97
N ILE A 159 1.18 -17.76 -17.80
CA ILE A 159 0.51 -17.96 -16.51
C ILE A 159 0.61 -19.44 -16.12
N ASP A 160 1.22 -19.69 -14.94
CA ASP A 160 1.44 -21.01 -14.37
C ASP A 160 0.98 -20.95 -12.89
N VAL A 161 -0.31 -21.15 -12.65
CA VAL A 161 -0.96 -20.93 -11.35
C VAL A 161 -1.69 -22.17 -10.85
N ASP A 162 -1.52 -22.47 -9.57
CA ASP A 162 -2.29 -23.50 -8.89
C ASP A 162 -3.74 -23.03 -8.67
N SER A 163 -4.68 -23.74 -9.29
CA SER A 163 -6.10 -23.42 -9.21
C SER A 163 -6.72 -23.66 -7.82
N ALA A 164 -6.08 -24.46 -6.97
CA ALA A 164 -6.56 -24.76 -5.63
C ALA A 164 -6.08 -23.75 -4.57
N LEU A 165 -5.13 -22.86 -4.93
CA LEU A 165 -4.52 -21.97 -3.97
C LEU A 165 -5.47 -20.86 -3.53
N MET A 166 -5.74 -20.80 -2.22
CA MET A 166 -6.61 -19.83 -1.56
C MET A 166 -5.78 -19.00 -0.57
N ILE A 167 -6.11 -17.71 -0.46
CA ILE A 167 -5.54 -16.81 0.54
C ILE A 167 -6.67 -16.12 1.33
N LYS A 168 -6.38 -15.71 2.56
CA LYS A 168 -7.29 -14.87 3.34
C LYS A 168 -6.95 -13.40 3.09
N ALA A 169 -7.82 -12.70 2.37
CA ALA A 169 -7.52 -11.33 1.98
C ALA A 169 -8.79 -10.53 1.61
N ASP A 170 -8.64 -9.21 1.57
CA ASP A 170 -9.59 -8.33 0.88
C ASP A 170 -9.27 -8.33 -0.61
N GLU A 171 -10.12 -9.03 -1.38
CA GLU A 171 -9.94 -9.27 -2.81
C GLU A 171 -9.67 -7.99 -3.60
N LYS A 172 -10.45 -6.93 -3.33
CA LYS A 172 -10.33 -5.66 -4.05
C LYS A 172 -8.96 -5.02 -3.89
N TRP A 173 -8.44 -5.02 -2.67
CA TRP A 173 -7.14 -4.42 -2.39
C TRP A 173 -5.98 -5.27 -2.89
N VAL A 174 -6.10 -6.59 -2.81
CA VAL A 174 -5.06 -7.48 -3.36
C VAL A 174 -5.02 -7.40 -4.89
N ILE A 175 -6.17 -7.30 -5.57
CA ILE A 175 -6.21 -7.04 -7.02
C ILE A 175 -5.47 -5.75 -7.34
N GLU A 176 -5.69 -4.67 -6.61
CA GLU A 176 -4.97 -3.39 -6.78
C GLU A 176 -3.45 -3.57 -6.60
N ALA A 177 -3.02 -4.26 -5.54
CA ALA A 177 -1.60 -4.48 -5.26
C ALA A 177 -0.91 -5.31 -6.36
N VAL A 178 -1.54 -6.40 -6.80
CA VAL A 178 -1.00 -7.27 -7.85
C VAL A 178 -1.00 -6.56 -9.20
N PHE A 179 -2.07 -5.79 -9.50
CA PHE A 179 -2.15 -4.99 -10.72
C PHE A 179 -1.04 -3.95 -10.79
N ASN A 180 -0.76 -3.22 -9.73
CA ASN A 180 0.33 -2.24 -9.71
C ASN A 180 1.70 -2.86 -10.01
N ILE A 181 1.95 -4.09 -9.56
CA ILE A 181 3.20 -4.81 -9.83
C ILE A 181 3.23 -5.30 -11.28
N LEU A 182 2.12 -5.84 -11.79
CA LEU A 182 2.04 -6.28 -13.19
C LEU A 182 2.09 -5.10 -14.16
N ASP A 183 1.45 -3.98 -13.84
CA ASP A 183 1.51 -2.75 -14.65
C ASP A 183 2.95 -2.21 -14.73
N ASN A 184 3.70 -2.26 -13.63
CA ASN A 184 5.12 -1.94 -13.63
C ASN A 184 5.91 -2.92 -14.51
N ALA A 185 5.65 -4.22 -14.41
CA ALA A 185 6.31 -5.23 -15.24
C ALA A 185 6.08 -4.95 -16.75
N ILE A 186 4.85 -4.61 -17.15
CA ILE A 186 4.51 -4.24 -18.54
C ILE A 186 5.18 -2.93 -18.94
N LYS A 187 5.12 -1.93 -18.08
CA LYS A 187 5.64 -0.60 -18.32
C LYS A 187 7.16 -0.57 -18.56
N TYR A 188 7.90 -1.31 -17.75
CA TYR A 188 9.37 -1.33 -17.78
C TYR A 188 9.96 -2.41 -18.67
N SER A 189 9.16 -3.32 -19.19
CA SER A 189 9.55 -4.26 -20.24
C SER A 189 9.58 -3.58 -21.60
N GLU A 190 10.43 -4.09 -22.48
CA GLU A 190 10.45 -3.71 -23.89
C GLU A 190 9.35 -4.43 -24.65
N ASP A 191 9.09 -3.97 -25.87
CA ASP A 191 8.10 -4.58 -26.77
C ASP A 191 8.57 -6.00 -27.17
N ASN A 192 7.61 -6.88 -27.43
CA ASN A 192 7.85 -8.29 -27.83
C ASN A 192 8.56 -9.16 -26.78
N THR A 193 8.53 -8.75 -25.49
CA THR A 193 9.11 -9.51 -24.38
C THR A 193 8.07 -10.43 -23.72
N LYS A 194 8.49 -11.11 -22.63
CA LYS A 194 7.62 -12.01 -21.88
C LYS A 194 7.56 -11.61 -20.41
N ILE A 195 6.36 -11.73 -19.83
CA ILE A 195 6.15 -11.66 -18.39
C ILE A 195 5.64 -13.02 -17.94
N LYS A 196 6.12 -13.51 -16.81
CA LYS A 196 5.71 -14.79 -16.24
C LYS A 196 5.04 -14.58 -14.90
N ILE A 197 3.85 -15.14 -14.74
CA ILE A 197 3.10 -15.16 -13.49
C ILE A 197 3.04 -16.58 -12.99
N LYS A 198 3.52 -16.84 -11.78
CA LYS A 198 3.48 -18.15 -11.14
C LYS A 198 2.91 -18.05 -9.75
N THR A 199 2.32 -19.12 -9.27
CA THR A 199 2.07 -19.30 -7.85
C THR A 199 3.15 -20.15 -7.20
N PHE A 200 3.32 -19.96 -5.91
CA PHE A 200 4.17 -20.80 -5.07
C PHE A 200 3.49 -21.00 -3.71
N CYS A 201 3.82 -22.13 -3.07
CA CYS A 201 3.35 -22.39 -1.72
C CYS A 201 4.47 -23.08 -0.92
N TYR A 202 4.87 -22.42 0.17
CA TYR A 202 5.81 -22.93 1.14
C TYR A 202 5.10 -23.21 2.47
N GLU A 203 5.82 -23.67 3.45
CA GLU A 203 5.29 -24.02 4.75
C GLU A 203 4.57 -22.85 5.45
N MET A 204 5.19 -21.67 5.48
CA MET A 204 4.70 -20.48 6.18
C MET A 204 3.95 -19.51 5.27
N PHE A 205 4.28 -19.45 4.00
CA PHE A 205 3.78 -18.47 3.04
C PHE A 205 3.44 -19.10 1.70
N CYS A 206 2.41 -18.57 1.08
CA CYS A 206 2.05 -18.85 -0.30
C CYS A 206 1.87 -17.53 -1.05
N GLY A 207 1.84 -17.57 -2.38
CA GLY A 207 1.68 -16.30 -3.10
C GLY A 207 1.86 -16.36 -4.60
N ILE A 208 2.12 -15.18 -5.16
CA ILE A 208 2.23 -14.90 -6.58
C ILE A 208 3.62 -14.35 -6.88
N SER A 209 4.29 -14.90 -7.87
CA SER A 209 5.56 -14.40 -8.41
C SER A 209 5.34 -13.83 -9.79
N ILE A 210 5.73 -12.57 -10.00
CA ILE A 210 5.66 -11.88 -11.30
C ILE A 210 7.09 -11.59 -11.73
N THR A 211 7.50 -12.16 -12.87
CA THR A 211 8.84 -11.99 -13.44
C THR A 211 8.74 -11.29 -14.79
N ASP A 212 9.44 -10.18 -14.94
CA ASP A 212 9.59 -9.43 -16.18
C ASP A 212 10.98 -9.59 -16.80
N GLN A 213 11.11 -9.16 -18.06
CA GLN A 213 12.35 -9.07 -18.82
C GLN A 213 12.69 -7.60 -19.11
N GLY A 214 12.38 -6.70 -18.18
CA GLY A 214 12.60 -5.28 -18.33
C GLY A 214 14.03 -4.85 -18.02
N GLN A 215 14.23 -3.55 -17.87
CA GLN A 215 15.54 -2.93 -17.61
C GLN A 215 16.18 -3.37 -16.29
N GLY A 216 15.43 -3.98 -15.37
CA GLY A 216 15.88 -4.34 -14.03
C GLY A 216 16.04 -3.14 -13.10
N ILE A 217 16.41 -3.42 -11.85
CA ILE A 217 16.57 -2.45 -10.75
C ILE A 217 17.95 -2.66 -10.17
N SER A 218 18.71 -1.60 -9.93
CA SER A 218 20.00 -1.68 -9.28
C SER A 218 19.87 -2.10 -7.81
N GLU A 219 20.84 -2.80 -7.26
CA GLU A 219 20.82 -3.27 -5.88
C GLU A 219 20.65 -2.12 -4.87
N TYR A 220 21.25 -0.96 -5.15
CA TYR A 220 21.11 0.25 -4.33
C TYR A 220 19.71 0.90 -4.38
N GLU A 221 18.93 0.61 -5.42
CA GLU A 221 17.58 1.13 -5.59
C GLU A 221 16.50 0.20 -5.02
N ILE A 222 16.77 -1.12 -4.89
CA ILE A 222 15.78 -2.09 -4.37
C ILE A 222 15.14 -1.65 -3.04
N PRO A 223 15.88 -1.16 -2.03
CA PRO A 223 15.24 -0.70 -0.80
C PRO A 223 14.35 0.54 -1.00
N LYS A 224 14.62 1.34 -2.03
CA LYS A 224 13.98 2.63 -2.30
C LYS A 224 12.74 2.51 -3.18
N VAL A 225 12.59 1.46 -3.99
CA VAL A 225 11.47 1.32 -4.93
C VAL A 225 10.10 1.28 -4.26
N PHE A 226 10.06 0.97 -2.97
CA PHE A 226 8.86 1.01 -2.13
C PHE A 226 8.67 2.34 -1.38
N SER A 227 9.53 3.34 -1.61
CA SER A 227 9.36 4.68 -1.03
C SER A 227 8.33 5.49 -1.83
N ARG A 228 7.64 6.42 -1.14
CA ARG A 228 6.66 7.30 -1.77
C ARG A 228 7.32 8.19 -2.81
N PHE A 229 6.69 8.32 -3.97
CA PHE A 229 7.13 9.19 -5.07
C PHE A 229 8.53 8.84 -5.62
N TYR A 230 9.08 7.67 -5.23
CA TYR A 230 10.37 7.25 -5.74
C TYR A 230 10.26 6.77 -7.19
N ARG A 231 11.19 7.24 -8.00
CA ARG A 231 11.40 6.82 -9.39
C ARG A 231 12.89 6.59 -9.60
N GLY A 232 13.26 5.44 -10.14
CA GLY A 232 14.65 5.13 -10.44
C GLY A 232 15.23 6.05 -11.51
N ALA A 233 16.53 6.24 -11.48
CA ALA A 233 17.24 7.14 -12.40
C ALA A 233 17.01 6.79 -13.90
N LEU A 234 16.83 5.51 -14.21
CA LEU A 234 16.58 5.01 -15.57
C LEU A 234 15.09 5.10 -15.99
N THR A 235 14.21 5.62 -15.13
CA THR A 235 12.76 5.60 -15.34
C THR A 235 12.13 6.98 -15.46
N SER A 236 12.95 8.05 -15.55
CA SER A 236 12.47 9.44 -15.62
C SER A 236 11.50 9.68 -16.78
N ASP A 237 11.69 9.02 -17.90
CA ASP A 237 10.91 9.20 -19.13
C ASP A 237 9.66 8.32 -19.21
N LYS A 238 9.46 7.36 -18.29
CA LYS A 238 8.29 6.48 -18.26
C LYS A 238 7.18 7.13 -17.42
N GLU A 239 5.93 7.05 -17.85
CA GLU A 239 4.77 7.55 -17.09
C GLU A 239 4.68 6.96 -15.68
N GLY A 240 4.12 7.72 -14.72
CA GLY A 240 3.77 7.25 -13.38
C GLY A 240 4.30 8.12 -12.24
N ILE A 241 3.64 8.01 -11.11
CA ILE A 241 3.80 8.92 -9.97
C ILE A 241 4.79 8.37 -8.92
N GLY A 242 5.16 7.09 -9.00
CA GLY A 242 6.04 6.45 -7.99
C GLY A 242 5.32 6.06 -6.69
N VAL A 243 4.02 5.79 -6.73
CA VAL A 243 3.20 5.44 -5.56
C VAL A 243 2.75 3.97 -5.59
N GLY A 244 2.68 3.35 -6.76
CA GLY A 244 2.10 2.01 -6.93
C GLY A 244 2.76 0.92 -6.07
N LEU A 245 4.10 0.82 -6.07
CA LEU A 245 4.82 -0.18 -5.27
C LEU A 245 4.71 0.10 -3.77
N PHE A 246 4.75 1.37 -3.34
CA PHE A 246 4.49 1.75 -1.95
C PHE A 246 3.10 1.29 -1.51
N LEU A 247 2.07 1.55 -2.31
CA LEU A 247 0.70 1.13 -2.06
C LEU A 247 0.59 -0.40 -1.98
N SER A 248 1.19 -1.11 -2.95
CA SER A 248 1.22 -2.58 -2.96
C SER A 248 1.83 -3.14 -1.69
N ARG A 249 2.96 -2.60 -1.25
CA ARG A 249 3.63 -3.04 -0.02
C ARG A 249 2.73 -2.86 1.21
N ASN A 250 2.13 -1.67 1.40
CA ASN A 250 1.24 -1.41 2.54
C ASN A 250 0.00 -2.33 2.54
N ILE A 251 -0.57 -2.60 1.35
CA ILE A 251 -1.70 -3.52 1.23
C ILE A 251 -1.28 -4.92 1.67
N ILE A 252 -0.17 -5.44 1.17
CA ILE A 252 0.28 -6.80 1.47
C ILE A 252 0.72 -6.94 2.94
N GLU A 253 1.44 -5.96 3.49
CA GLU A 253 1.80 -5.92 4.92
C GLU A 253 0.54 -5.84 5.80
N GLY A 254 -0.48 -5.11 5.41
CA GLY A 254 -1.77 -5.05 6.10
C GLY A 254 -2.55 -6.38 6.13
N HIS A 255 -2.22 -7.33 5.24
CA HIS A 255 -2.73 -8.71 5.24
C HIS A 255 -1.74 -9.69 5.91
N GLY A 256 -0.76 -9.22 6.68
CA GLY A 256 0.25 -10.05 7.33
C GLY A 256 1.28 -10.66 6.38
N GLY A 257 1.30 -10.21 5.13
CA GLY A 257 2.23 -10.67 4.10
C GLY A 257 3.43 -9.75 3.90
N TYR A 258 4.20 -10.00 2.85
CA TYR A 258 5.32 -9.14 2.44
C TYR A 258 5.61 -9.28 0.94
N ILE A 259 6.35 -8.32 0.37
CA ILE A 259 6.82 -8.38 -1.01
C ILE A 259 8.34 -8.51 -1.02
N LYS A 260 8.84 -9.51 -1.75
CA LYS A 260 10.27 -9.71 -2.00
C LYS A 260 10.61 -9.36 -3.44
N VAL A 261 11.74 -8.70 -3.64
CA VAL A 261 12.23 -8.31 -4.97
C VAL A 261 13.58 -8.96 -5.21
N LYS A 262 13.72 -9.52 -6.42
CA LYS A 262 15.02 -9.94 -6.99
C LYS A 262 15.13 -9.28 -8.35
N SER A 263 16.19 -8.54 -8.59
CA SER A 263 16.38 -7.84 -9.85
C SER A 263 17.85 -7.74 -10.23
N LYS A 264 18.09 -7.66 -11.53
CA LYS A 264 19.43 -7.41 -12.08
C LYS A 264 19.27 -6.48 -13.28
N VAL A 265 20.04 -5.40 -13.31
CA VAL A 265 20.04 -4.42 -14.40
C VAL A 265 20.33 -5.12 -15.73
N GLY A 266 19.54 -4.81 -16.75
CA GLY A 266 19.60 -5.39 -18.09
C GLY A 266 19.05 -6.82 -18.23
N VAL A 267 18.51 -7.41 -17.16
CA VAL A 267 17.94 -8.78 -17.18
C VAL A 267 16.44 -8.78 -16.88
N GLY A 268 16.02 -7.97 -15.92
CA GLY A 268 14.63 -7.87 -15.47
C GLY A 268 14.47 -7.99 -13.96
N SER A 269 13.23 -8.08 -13.51
CA SER A 269 12.88 -8.14 -12.08
C SER A 269 11.90 -9.28 -11.80
N THR A 270 11.95 -9.77 -10.58
CA THR A 270 10.97 -10.72 -10.04
C THR A 270 10.42 -10.15 -8.73
N PHE A 271 9.12 -10.02 -8.66
CA PHE A 271 8.38 -9.62 -7.45
C PHE A 271 7.61 -10.82 -6.92
N ASP A 272 7.98 -11.28 -5.73
CA ASP A 272 7.29 -12.35 -5.01
C ASP A 272 6.35 -11.70 -3.97
N ILE A 273 5.05 -11.84 -4.15
CA ILE A 273 3.99 -11.35 -3.28
C ILE A 273 3.59 -12.51 -2.35
N CYS A 274 3.92 -12.39 -1.07
CA CYS A 274 3.77 -13.45 -0.09
C CYS A 274 2.61 -13.19 0.86
N PHE A 275 1.74 -14.16 1.06
CA PHE A 275 0.65 -14.17 2.03
C PHE A 275 0.84 -15.30 3.04
N PRO A 276 0.38 -15.16 4.30
CA PRO A 276 0.40 -16.25 5.26
C PRO A 276 -0.35 -17.49 4.73
N ASN A 277 0.24 -18.67 4.90
CA ASN A 277 -0.37 -19.93 4.45
C ASN A 277 -1.41 -20.41 5.46
N LEU A 278 -2.68 -20.31 5.13
CA LEU A 278 -3.81 -20.67 6.02
C LEU A 278 -3.98 -22.17 6.23
N SER A 279 -3.46 -23.00 5.35
CA SER A 279 -3.69 -24.45 5.42
C SER A 279 -3.01 -25.09 6.65
N ARG A 280 -2.08 -24.38 7.31
CA ARG A 280 -1.33 -24.86 8.49
C ARG A 280 -1.44 -23.97 9.74
N MET A 281 -2.20 -22.88 9.72
CA MET A 281 -2.47 -22.06 10.92
C MET A 281 -3.60 -22.63 11.81
N LYS A 282 -4.01 -23.89 11.60
CA LYS A 282 -5.10 -24.54 12.34
C LYS A 282 -4.62 -25.51 13.44
N ASP A 283 -3.34 -25.42 13.83
CA ASP A 283 -2.83 -26.19 14.98
C ASP A 283 -2.48 -25.27 16.15
#